data_42e61c1ad462a485e4e8681238918096
#
_entry.id   42e61c1ad462a485e4e8681238918096
#
_cell.length_a   1.000
_cell.length_b   1.000
_cell.length_c   1.000
_cell.angle_alpha   90.00
_cell.angle_beta   90.00
_cell.angle_gamma   90.00
#
_symmetry.space_group_name_H-M   'P 1'
#
loop_
_entity.id
_entity.type
_entity.pdbx_description
1 polymer ?
#
loop_
_entity_poly.entity_id
_entity_poly.type
_entity_poly.pdbx_seq_one_letter_code
_entity_poly.pdbx_strand_id
1 'polypeptide(L)'
;RALTTRHNEQGTGLTVVNLLDEKQLASAELFLKKFMSSEKGGIKSIADGLSILARAQDLQLPFTTCIEHIHVINGKTCIDVHIIKSLLSRAGIVWKCTKDYVPQYQYTDGNTIYLETQLPQYCVKCRTPKEAIEATKDEIVGVYPVHWYADLKGNIYNEFEISDKCVKAINRQHALKIASEGKFPILRIPAQPIDFVTEYEFTRRYMINGKEVITTATSHFSFTEAQTAKLFEKDTYIKYARIMIGHRAFVLGARDIANDILMGCMETTELKIIADAPINDAEFIEISD
;
A
#
# COMPACT_ATOMS: atom_id res chain seq x y z
N ARG A 1 15.63 21.85 -28.62
CA ARG A 1 16.90 21.09 -28.55
C ARG A 1 16.63 19.84 -27.79
N ALA A 2 16.81 18.69 -28.45
CA ALA A 2 16.60 17.35 -27.92
C ALA A 2 17.39 17.16 -26.64
N LEU A 3 16.78 16.45 -25.69
CA LEU A 3 17.45 15.87 -24.56
C LEU A 3 18.60 15.00 -25.08
N THR A 4 19.80 15.49 -25.00
CA THR A 4 21.02 14.71 -25.30
C THR A 4 21.16 13.77 -24.12
N THR A 5 20.64 12.57 -24.22
CA THR A 5 21.03 11.44 -23.38
C THR A 5 22.54 11.32 -23.52
N ARG A 6 23.27 11.62 -22.46
CA ARG A 6 24.66 11.20 -22.35
C ARG A 6 24.64 9.67 -22.36
N HIS A 7 24.91 9.08 -23.52
CA HIS A 7 25.32 7.70 -23.60
C HIS A 7 26.61 7.57 -22.76
N ASN A 8 26.48 6.98 -21.60
CA ASN A 8 27.63 6.47 -20.89
C ASN A 8 28.13 5.30 -21.72
N GLU A 9 29.27 5.46 -22.40
CA GLU A 9 29.95 4.43 -23.19
C GLU A 9 30.55 3.28 -22.36
N GLN A 10 30.17 3.20 -21.09
CA GLN A 10 30.42 1.99 -20.32
C GLN A 10 29.33 0.99 -20.71
N GLY A 11 29.73 0.01 -21.50
CA GLY A 11 28.86 -1.02 -22.07
C GLY A 11 27.94 -1.63 -21.00
N THR A 12 26.70 -1.23 -21.02
CA THR A 12 25.67 -1.67 -20.06
C THR A 12 25.26 -3.13 -20.26
N GLY A 13 25.94 -3.89 -21.12
CA GLY A 13 25.61 -5.29 -21.39
C GLY A 13 24.16 -5.51 -21.91
N LEU A 14 23.46 -4.44 -22.23
CA LEU A 14 22.09 -4.48 -22.75
C LEU A 14 22.14 -4.83 -24.23
N THR A 15 21.87 -6.08 -24.55
CA THR A 15 21.64 -6.49 -25.94
C THR A 15 20.24 -6.02 -26.33
N VAL A 16 20.17 -4.98 -27.15
CA VAL A 16 18.90 -4.54 -27.74
C VAL A 16 18.58 -5.49 -28.90
N VAL A 17 17.46 -6.20 -28.79
CA VAL A 17 16.98 -7.11 -29.85
C VAL A 17 15.91 -6.37 -30.65
N ASN A 18 16.13 -6.21 -31.93
CA ASN A 18 15.09 -5.69 -32.82
C ASN A 18 14.05 -6.76 -33.11
N LEU A 19 12.93 -6.71 -32.39
CA LEU A 19 11.86 -7.70 -32.54
C LEU A 19 11.10 -7.61 -33.87
N LEU A 20 11.36 -6.59 -34.68
CA LEU A 20 10.84 -6.44 -36.05
C LEU A 20 11.79 -7.05 -37.09
N ASP A 21 12.99 -7.45 -36.71
CA ASP A 21 13.95 -8.17 -37.57
C ASP A 21 13.75 -9.67 -37.39
N GLU A 22 13.38 -10.36 -38.46
CA GLU A 22 13.07 -11.83 -38.47
C GLU A 22 14.21 -12.69 -37.91
N LYS A 23 15.47 -12.33 -38.18
CA LYS A 23 16.64 -13.12 -37.74
C LYS A 23 16.87 -12.92 -36.24
N GLN A 24 16.71 -11.69 -35.76
CA GLN A 24 16.86 -11.39 -34.35
C GLN A 24 15.70 -11.94 -33.52
N LEU A 25 14.48 -11.88 -34.06
CA LEU A 25 13.30 -12.51 -33.46
C LEU A 25 13.49 -14.02 -33.34
N ALA A 26 13.90 -14.70 -34.42
CA ALA A 26 14.17 -16.15 -34.42
C ALA A 26 15.26 -16.52 -33.39
N SER A 27 16.30 -15.70 -33.27
CA SER A 27 17.36 -15.90 -32.29
C SER A 27 16.85 -15.71 -30.83
N ALA A 28 15.99 -14.72 -30.59
CA ALA A 28 15.35 -14.50 -29.30
C ALA A 28 14.43 -15.65 -28.93
N GLU A 29 13.62 -16.14 -29.86
CA GLU A 29 12.76 -17.32 -29.65
C GLU A 29 13.56 -18.58 -29.32
N LEU A 30 14.68 -18.81 -30.05
CA LEU A 30 15.56 -19.95 -29.76
C LEU A 30 16.18 -19.84 -28.37
N PHE A 31 16.60 -18.65 -27.97
CA PHE A 31 17.12 -18.39 -26.64
C PHE A 31 16.05 -18.68 -25.58
N LEU A 32 14.84 -18.16 -25.78
CA LEU A 32 13.70 -18.35 -24.83
C LEU A 32 13.34 -19.83 -24.73
N LYS A 33 13.31 -20.58 -25.82
CA LYS A 33 13.10 -22.05 -25.82
C LYS A 33 14.11 -22.77 -24.93
N LYS A 34 15.38 -22.39 -25.02
CA LYS A 34 16.45 -22.98 -24.19
C LYS A 34 16.31 -22.57 -22.75
N PHE A 35 15.91 -21.34 -22.50
CA PHE A 35 15.69 -20.82 -21.14
C PHE A 35 14.50 -21.47 -20.45
N MET A 36 13.37 -21.63 -21.17
CA MET A 36 12.17 -22.31 -20.67
C MET A 36 12.38 -23.78 -20.35
N SER A 37 13.33 -24.45 -21.03
CA SER A 37 13.67 -25.85 -20.75
C SER A 37 14.37 -26.02 -19.40
N SER A 38 14.85 -24.95 -18.77
CA SER A 38 15.36 -24.99 -17.41
C SER A 38 14.18 -24.91 -16.42
N GLU A 39 14.07 -25.84 -15.50
CA GLU A 39 12.99 -25.89 -14.48
C GLU A 39 12.88 -24.61 -13.61
N LYS A 40 13.86 -23.73 -13.70
CA LYS A 40 13.95 -22.48 -12.95
C LYS A 40 13.47 -21.24 -13.71
N GLY A 41 13.10 -21.37 -14.99
CA GLY A 41 12.62 -20.26 -15.80
C GLY A 41 11.18 -19.89 -15.45
N GLY A 42 10.94 -18.72 -14.89
CA GLY A 42 9.58 -18.20 -14.55
C GLY A 42 8.71 -17.87 -15.78
N ILE A 43 9.18 -18.14 -17.01
CA ILE A 43 8.49 -17.87 -18.28
C ILE A 43 7.63 -19.09 -18.67
N LYS A 44 6.33 -18.86 -18.85
CA LYS A 44 5.37 -19.94 -19.16
C LYS A 44 5.27 -20.24 -20.67
N SER A 45 5.47 -19.23 -21.51
CA SER A 45 5.40 -19.35 -22.97
C SER A 45 6.45 -18.47 -23.65
N ILE A 46 6.73 -18.75 -24.93
CA ILE A 46 7.62 -17.90 -25.75
C ILE A 46 7.03 -16.50 -25.87
N ALA A 47 5.70 -16.39 -26.05
CA ALA A 47 5.01 -15.12 -26.15
C ALA A 47 5.17 -14.27 -24.87
N ASP A 48 5.07 -14.89 -23.69
CA ASP A 48 5.34 -14.21 -22.42
C ASP A 48 6.80 -13.74 -22.36
N GLY A 49 7.74 -14.60 -22.76
CA GLY A 49 9.16 -14.27 -22.80
C GLY A 49 9.48 -13.09 -23.72
N LEU A 50 8.88 -13.05 -24.91
CA LEU A 50 9.01 -11.91 -25.84
C LEU A 50 8.40 -10.64 -25.28
N SER A 51 7.24 -10.73 -24.61
CA SER A 51 6.60 -9.60 -23.96
C SER A 51 7.47 -9.04 -22.84
N ILE A 52 8.08 -9.90 -22.02
CA ILE A 52 9.04 -9.49 -20.98
C ILE A 52 10.29 -8.85 -21.61
N LEU A 53 10.83 -9.42 -22.69
CA LEU A 53 11.98 -8.88 -23.40
C LEU A 53 11.70 -7.49 -23.95
N ALA A 54 10.56 -7.29 -24.61
CA ALA A 54 10.12 -5.99 -25.12
C ALA A 54 10.02 -4.96 -23.98
N ARG A 55 9.35 -5.33 -22.89
CA ARG A 55 9.21 -4.45 -21.73
C ARG A 55 10.55 -4.13 -21.06
N ALA A 56 11.45 -5.09 -20.97
CA ALA A 56 12.81 -4.90 -20.45
C ALA A 56 13.57 -3.85 -21.27
N GLN A 57 13.43 -3.88 -22.59
CA GLN A 57 14.05 -2.91 -23.50
C GLN A 57 13.46 -1.51 -23.32
N ASP A 58 12.12 -1.39 -23.26
CA ASP A 58 11.45 -0.12 -23.02
C ASP A 58 11.94 0.54 -21.72
N LEU A 59 12.11 -0.27 -20.67
CA LEU A 59 12.57 0.21 -19.36
C LEU A 59 14.10 0.29 -19.25
N GLN A 60 14.84 -0.09 -20.30
CA GLN A 60 16.32 -0.14 -20.33
C GLN A 60 16.87 -0.97 -19.17
N LEU A 61 16.33 -2.15 -18.94
CA LEU A 61 16.71 -3.05 -17.86
C LEU A 61 17.32 -4.35 -18.46
N PRO A 62 18.28 -5.00 -17.76
CA PRO A 62 18.79 -6.29 -18.18
C PRO A 62 17.68 -7.34 -18.22
N PHE A 63 17.60 -8.11 -19.32
CA PHE A 63 16.57 -9.12 -19.48
C PHE A 63 16.58 -10.17 -18.36
N THR A 64 17.76 -10.59 -17.92
CA THR A 64 17.93 -11.55 -16.82
C THR A 64 17.31 -11.08 -15.51
N THR A 65 17.43 -9.78 -15.19
CA THR A 65 16.77 -9.18 -14.03
C THR A 65 15.26 -9.13 -14.23
N CYS A 66 14.82 -8.81 -15.44
CA CYS A 66 13.41 -8.66 -15.75
C CYS A 66 12.62 -9.98 -15.67
N ILE A 67 13.25 -11.12 -15.98
CA ILE A 67 12.59 -12.42 -15.88
C ILE A 67 12.06 -12.71 -14.48
N GLU A 68 12.75 -12.27 -13.44
CA GLU A 68 12.36 -12.51 -12.05
C GLU A 68 11.31 -11.51 -11.55
N HIS A 69 11.22 -10.35 -12.17
CA HIS A 69 10.50 -9.19 -11.64
C HIS A 69 9.42 -8.63 -12.59
N ILE A 70 9.37 -9.08 -13.83
CA ILE A 70 8.30 -8.76 -14.78
C ILE A 70 7.45 -10.01 -15.00
N HIS A 71 6.15 -9.88 -14.83
CA HIS A 71 5.19 -10.97 -14.98
C HIS A 71 4.22 -10.66 -16.11
N VAL A 72 3.72 -11.70 -16.77
CA VAL A 72 2.64 -11.59 -17.74
C VAL A 72 1.37 -12.18 -17.15
N ILE A 73 0.33 -11.38 -17.03
CA ILE A 73 -0.97 -11.76 -16.50
C ILE A 73 -2.03 -11.35 -17.50
N ASN A 74 -2.78 -12.33 -18.01
CA ASN A 74 -3.79 -12.10 -19.06
C ASN A 74 -3.24 -11.32 -20.27
N GLY A 75 -2.04 -11.67 -20.72
CA GLY A 75 -1.35 -11.03 -21.86
C GLY A 75 -0.80 -9.63 -21.59
N LYS A 76 -0.92 -9.11 -20.39
CA LYS A 76 -0.37 -7.78 -19.99
C LYS A 76 0.87 -7.94 -19.13
N THR A 77 1.92 -7.19 -19.45
CA THR A 77 3.14 -7.14 -18.63
C THR A 77 2.90 -6.25 -17.41
N CYS A 78 3.35 -6.71 -16.26
CA CYS A 78 3.37 -5.96 -15.01
C CYS A 78 4.73 -6.09 -14.33
N ILE A 79 5.07 -5.12 -13.51
CA ILE A 79 6.34 -5.03 -12.80
C ILE A 79 6.12 -5.11 -11.30
N ASP A 80 7.07 -5.67 -10.57
CA ASP A 80 7.00 -5.66 -9.13
C ASP A 80 7.53 -4.35 -8.51
N VAL A 81 7.32 -4.20 -7.22
CA VAL A 81 7.74 -3.00 -6.48
C VAL A 81 9.26 -2.79 -6.50
N HIS A 82 10.07 -3.85 -6.69
CA HIS A 82 11.54 -3.75 -6.72
C HIS A 82 12.01 -3.07 -8.00
N ILE A 83 11.41 -3.41 -9.14
CA ILE A 83 11.66 -2.72 -10.42
C ILE A 83 11.23 -1.25 -10.31
N ILE A 84 10.04 -0.96 -9.74
CA ILE A 84 9.60 0.41 -9.54
C ILE A 84 10.63 1.20 -8.73
N LYS A 85 11.06 0.68 -7.59
CA LYS A 85 12.09 1.32 -6.76
C LYS A 85 13.40 1.56 -7.50
N SER A 86 13.84 0.59 -8.31
CA SER A 86 15.06 0.70 -9.11
C SER A 86 14.94 1.80 -10.17
N LEU A 87 13.80 1.89 -10.85
CA LEU A 87 13.53 2.93 -11.84
C LEU A 87 13.51 4.32 -11.21
N LEU A 88 12.84 4.49 -10.07
CA LEU A 88 12.80 5.75 -9.34
C LEU A 88 14.20 6.17 -8.88
N SER A 89 14.96 5.24 -8.29
CA SER A 89 16.34 5.51 -7.85
C SER A 89 17.23 5.95 -9.01
N ARG A 90 17.14 5.28 -10.15
CA ARG A 90 17.89 5.62 -11.37
C ARG A 90 17.54 7.01 -11.90
N ALA A 91 16.29 7.43 -11.72
CA ALA A 91 15.82 8.75 -12.10
C ALA A 91 16.12 9.84 -11.05
N GLY A 92 16.80 9.51 -9.95
CA GLY A 92 17.12 10.47 -8.88
C GLY A 92 15.92 10.89 -8.03
N ILE A 93 14.84 10.11 -8.06
CA ILE A 93 13.67 10.35 -7.21
C ILE A 93 13.96 9.75 -5.83
N VAL A 94 13.79 10.58 -4.80
CA VAL A 94 13.99 10.21 -3.39
C VAL A 94 12.62 10.02 -2.75
N TRP A 95 12.51 9.04 -1.86
CA TRP A 95 11.31 8.81 -1.09
C TRP A 95 11.62 8.52 0.38
N LYS A 96 10.65 8.80 1.23
CA LYS A 96 10.70 8.53 2.65
C LYS A 96 9.37 7.94 3.10
N CYS A 97 9.41 6.86 3.88
CA CYS A 97 8.26 6.38 4.60
C CYS A 97 8.04 7.30 5.82
N THR A 98 6.97 8.07 5.82
CA THR A 98 6.64 9.01 6.90
C THR A 98 5.80 8.36 7.98
N LYS A 99 4.96 7.38 7.60
CA LYS A 99 4.19 6.53 8.52
C LYS A 99 4.30 5.07 8.06
N ASP A 100 4.83 4.20 8.91
CA ASP A 100 5.00 2.79 8.60
C ASP A 100 4.03 1.94 9.40
N TYR A 101 2.86 1.70 8.81
CA TYR A 101 1.79 0.91 9.42
C TYR A 101 1.43 1.42 10.82
N VAL A 102 1.28 2.72 10.93
CA VAL A 102 1.03 3.40 12.21
C VAL A 102 -0.42 3.24 12.61
N PRO A 103 -0.71 2.80 13.85
CA PRO A 103 -2.07 2.72 14.35
C PRO A 103 -2.69 4.11 14.45
N GLN A 104 -3.94 4.21 14.03
CA GLN A 104 -4.78 5.40 14.21
C GLN A 104 -5.79 5.16 15.30
N TYR A 105 -5.96 6.14 16.18
CA TYR A 105 -6.86 6.08 17.32
C TYR A 105 -7.93 7.16 17.21
N GLN A 106 -9.05 6.91 17.88
CA GLN A 106 -10.04 7.93 18.19
C GLN A 106 -9.71 8.58 19.52
N TYR A 107 -10.02 9.86 19.63
CA TYR A 107 -9.85 10.68 20.83
C TYR A 107 -11.16 11.37 21.18
N THR A 108 -11.36 11.69 22.45
CA THR A 108 -12.54 12.41 22.89
C THR A 108 -12.17 13.46 23.95
N ASP A 109 -12.89 14.58 23.95
CA ASP A 109 -12.92 15.59 25.03
C ASP A 109 -14.06 15.36 26.02
N GLY A 110 -14.79 14.26 25.89
CA GLY A 110 -15.97 13.94 26.68
C GLY A 110 -17.29 14.25 25.95
N ASN A 111 -17.30 15.12 24.96
CA ASN A 111 -18.49 15.51 24.20
C ASN A 111 -18.42 15.08 22.73
N THR A 112 -17.23 15.17 22.13
CA THR A 112 -16.99 14.91 20.72
C THR A 112 -15.93 13.84 20.55
N ILE A 113 -16.07 13.01 19.52
CA ILE A 113 -15.07 12.02 19.13
C ILE A 113 -14.35 12.56 17.91
N TYR A 114 -13.02 12.55 17.97
CA TYR A 114 -12.12 13.04 16.94
C TYR A 114 -11.27 11.89 16.38
N LEU A 115 -11.03 11.88 15.08
CA LEU A 115 -9.91 11.17 14.51
C LEU A 115 -8.61 11.93 14.79
N GLU A 116 -7.49 11.23 14.88
CA GLU A 116 -6.19 11.86 15.16
C GLU A 116 -5.85 13.00 14.17
N THR A 117 -6.25 12.84 12.91
CA THR A 117 -6.07 13.83 11.85
C THR A 117 -7.00 15.04 11.95
N GLN A 118 -8.07 14.92 12.73
CA GLN A 118 -9.12 15.94 12.90
C GLN A 118 -8.98 16.72 14.20
N LEU A 119 -7.93 16.44 15.00
CA LEU A 119 -7.69 17.15 16.24
C LEU A 119 -7.45 18.64 15.98
N PRO A 120 -8.23 19.54 16.59
CA PRO A 120 -7.96 20.98 16.52
C PRO A 120 -6.57 21.31 17.05
N GLN A 121 -5.94 22.36 16.53
CA GLN A 121 -4.58 22.75 16.90
C GLN A 121 -4.41 23.12 18.39
N TYR A 122 -5.51 23.55 19.03
CA TYR A 122 -5.53 23.90 20.46
C TYR A 122 -5.73 22.69 21.38
N CYS A 123 -5.92 21.48 20.84
CA CYS A 123 -6.08 20.27 21.63
C CYS A 123 -4.74 19.68 22.06
N VAL A 124 -4.66 19.23 23.32
CA VAL A 124 -3.53 18.50 23.86
C VAL A 124 -3.89 17.02 23.99
N LYS A 125 -3.07 16.15 23.43
CA LYS A 125 -3.26 14.69 23.56
C LYS A 125 -2.89 14.22 24.95
N CYS A 126 -3.83 13.60 25.64
CA CYS A 126 -3.67 13.03 26.97
C CYS A 126 -3.95 11.52 26.91
N ARG A 127 -3.33 10.75 27.80
CA ARG A 127 -3.53 9.29 27.87
C ARG A 127 -4.72 8.90 28.74
N THR A 128 -5.12 9.75 29.65
CA THR A 128 -6.19 9.49 30.62
C THR A 128 -7.08 10.70 30.78
N PRO A 129 -8.35 10.50 31.19
CA PRO A 129 -9.25 11.61 31.54
C PRO A 129 -8.70 12.54 32.63
N LYS A 130 -7.90 12.02 33.57
CA LYS A 130 -7.28 12.85 34.63
C LYS A 130 -6.25 13.81 34.05
N GLU A 131 -5.39 13.35 33.15
CA GLU A 131 -4.45 14.21 32.43
C GLU A 131 -5.18 15.25 31.59
N ALA A 132 -6.31 14.88 30.96
CA ALA A 132 -7.13 15.81 30.19
C ALA A 132 -7.72 16.91 31.07
N ILE A 133 -8.25 16.57 32.24
CA ILE A 133 -8.77 17.55 33.22
C ILE A 133 -7.65 18.48 33.70
N GLU A 134 -6.46 17.95 33.92
CA GLU A 134 -5.30 18.76 34.32
C GLU A 134 -4.90 19.75 33.24
N ALA A 135 -4.84 19.29 31.97
CA ALA A 135 -4.51 20.11 30.81
C ALA A 135 -5.54 21.20 30.51
N THR A 136 -6.82 20.99 30.89
CA THR A 136 -7.89 21.99 30.68
C THR A 136 -7.85 23.15 31.67
N LYS A 137 -7.03 23.10 32.73
CA LYS A 137 -6.89 24.20 33.69
C LYS A 137 -6.35 25.48 33.05
N ASP A 138 -5.65 25.38 31.94
CA ASP A 138 -5.05 26.50 31.19
C ASP A 138 -5.83 26.83 29.90
N GLU A 139 -7.13 26.60 29.85
CA GLU A 139 -8.01 26.83 28.70
C GLU A 139 -7.67 25.96 27.46
N ILE A 140 -6.76 25.01 27.58
CA ILE A 140 -6.44 24.05 26.53
C ILE A 140 -7.33 22.82 26.69
N VAL A 141 -7.98 22.38 25.61
CA VAL A 141 -8.83 21.20 25.67
C VAL A 141 -7.94 19.95 25.68
N GLY A 142 -8.05 19.16 26.76
CA GLY A 142 -7.42 17.84 26.83
C GLY A 142 -8.26 16.80 26.10
N VAL A 143 -7.65 16.06 25.19
CA VAL A 143 -8.28 14.93 24.48
C VAL A 143 -7.58 13.64 24.85
N TYR A 144 -8.33 12.56 25.02
CA TYR A 144 -7.81 11.27 25.44
C TYR A 144 -8.38 10.13 24.57
N PRO A 145 -7.68 8.99 24.45
CA PRO A 145 -8.16 7.85 23.67
C PRO A 145 -9.51 7.35 24.19
N VAL A 146 -10.44 7.07 23.28
CA VAL A 146 -11.69 6.40 23.61
C VAL A 146 -11.40 4.97 24.03
N HIS A 147 -11.82 4.61 25.25
CA HIS A 147 -11.73 3.25 25.75
C HIS A 147 -13.05 2.52 25.53
N TRP A 148 -12.92 1.29 25.09
CA TRP A 148 -14.04 0.40 24.88
C TRP A 148 -14.11 -0.65 25.99
N TYR A 149 -15.30 -1.06 26.34
CA TYR A 149 -15.58 -2.07 27.35
C TYR A 149 -16.41 -3.18 26.73
N ALA A 150 -16.18 -4.42 27.12
CA ALA A 150 -16.96 -5.54 26.65
C ALA A 150 -17.61 -6.27 27.84
N ASP A 151 -18.85 -6.72 27.66
CA ASP A 151 -19.48 -7.67 28.58
C ASP A 151 -19.17 -9.12 28.20
N LEU A 152 -19.56 -10.06 29.05
CA LEU A 152 -19.36 -11.50 28.81
C LEU A 152 -20.24 -12.06 27.69
N LYS A 153 -21.25 -11.31 27.23
CA LYS A 153 -22.10 -11.66 26.10
C LYS A 153 -21.49 -11.21 24.78
N GLY A 154 -20.32 -10.53 24.82
CA GLY A 154 -19.66 -10.00 23.66
C GLY A 154 -20.16 -8.61 23.21
N ASN A 155 -21.06 -7.96 24.00
CA ASN A 155 -21.44 -6.59 23.69
C ASN A 155 -20.32 -5.64 24.04
N ILE A 156 -20.12 -4.62 23.21
CA ILE A 156 -19.06 -3.61 23.37
C ILE A 156 -19.71 -2.28 23.73
N TYR A 157 -19.19 -1.66 24.78
CA TYR A 157 -19.63 -0.38 25.28
C TYR A 157 -18.46 0.62 25.25
N ASN A 158 -18.76 1.87 24.98
CA ASN A 158 -17.80 2.95 25.21
C ASN A 158 -17.91 3.46 26.66
N GLU A 159 -16.95 4.27 27.08
CA GLU A 159 -16.86 4.77 28.46
C GLU A 159 -18.07 5.61 28.91
N PHE A 160 -18.83 6.14 27.94
CA PHE A 160 -20.02 7.00 28.22
C PHE A 160 -21.33 6.19 28.25
N GLU A 161 -21.34 4.97 27.73
CA GLU A 161 -22.51 4.09 27.61
C GLU A 161 -22.59 3.10 28.79
N ILE A 162 -21.60 3.11 29.70
CA ILE A 162 -21.55 2.22 30.84
C ILE A 162 -22.68 2.56 31.81
N SER A 163 -23.61 1.63 31.99
CA SER A 163 -24.65 1.77 33.00
C SER A 163 -24.11 1.43 34.43
N ASP A 164 -24.74 1.98 35.46
CA ASP A 164 -24.39 1.73 36.89
C ASP A 164 -24.45 0.24 37.29
N LYS A 165 -25.00 -0.63 36.43
CA LYS A 165 -25.08 -2.08 36.64
C LYS A 165 -23.83 -2.83 36.21
N CYS A 166 -22.83 -2.14 35.69
CA CYS A 166 -21.63 -2.76 35.15
C CYS A 166 -20.48 -2.67 36.16
N VAL A 167 -19.84 -3.79 36.45
CA VAL A 167 -18.73 -3.84 37.40
C VAL A 167 -17.40 -3.85 36.63
N LYS A 168 -16.50 -2.97 37.01
CA LYS A 168 -15.16 -2.88 36.46
C LYS A 168 -14.31 -4.04 36.95
N ALA A 169 -13.81 -4.86 36.01
CA ALA A 169 -12.92 -5.98 36.30
C ALA A 169 -11.47 -5.65 35.96
N ILE A 170 -10.53 -6.23 36.68
CA ILE A 170 -9.08 -6.00 36.51
C ILE A 170 -8.55 -6.78 35.29
N ASN A 171 -9.10 -7.97 35.04
CA ASN A 171 -8.75 -8.84 33.92
C ASN A 171 -9.91 -9.77 33.55
N ARG A 172 -9.74 -10.54 32.47
CA ARG A 172 -10.78 -11.45 31.97
C ARG A 172 -11.17 -12.55 32.97
N GLN A 173 -10.21 -13.09 33.72
CA GLN A 173 -10.50 -14.12 34.73
C GLN A 173 -11.28 -13.56 35.90
N HIS A 174 -10.94 -12.36 36.34
CA HIS A 174 -11.70 -11.63 37.36
C HIS A 174 -13.13 -11.32 36.87
N ALA A 175 -13.27 -10.94 35.62
CA ALA A 175 -14.57 -10.72 34.99
C ALA A 175 -15.43 -11.99 34.98
N LEU A 176 -14.87 -13.13 34.61
CA LEU A 176 -15.54 -14.42 34.64
C LEU A 176 -15.99 -14.83 36.06
N LYS A 177 -15.13 -14.56 37.07
CA LYS A 177 -15.46 -14.82 38.47
C LYS A 177 -16.64 -13.97 38.95
N ILE A 178 -16.62 -12.67 38.68
CA ILE A 178 -17.72 -11.76 39.05
C ILE A 178 -19.01 -12.13 38.31
N ALA A 179 -18.94 -12.61 37.07
CA ALA A 179 -20.08 -13.08 36.31
C ALA A 179 -20.72 -14.33 36.90
N SER A 180 -19.90 -15.26 37.39
CA SER A 180 -20.39 -16.46 38.07
C SER A 180 -21.10 -16.15 39.40
N GLU A 181 -20.81 -14.99 40.00
CA GLU A 181 -21.46 -14.45 41.18
C GLU A 181 -22.73 -13.64 40.87
N GLY A 182 -23.17 -13.60 39.60
CA GLY A 182 -24.38 -12.86 39.17
C GLY A 182 -24.19 -11.36 39.02
N LYS A 183 -22.97 -10.86 39.06
CA LYS A 183 -22.59 -9.47 38.78
C LYS A 183 -22.10 -9.39 37.32
N PHE A 184 -22.55 -8.36 36.58
CA PHE A 184 -22.12 -8.18 35.19
C PHE A 184 -20.84 -7.36 35.14
N PRO A 185 -19.68 -7.98 34.86
CA PRO A 185 -18.42 -7.26 34.80
C PRO A 185 -18.22 -6.62 33.41
N ILE A 186 -17.64 -5.45 33.41
CA ILE A 186 -17.11 -4.84 32.21
C ILE A 186 -15.59 -4.97 32.25
N LEU A 187 -15.06 -5.55 31.19
CA LEU A 187 -13.63 -5.57 30.92
C LEU A 187 -13.22 -4.28 30.25
N ARG A 188 -12.30 -3.55 30.89
CA ARG A 188 -11.65 -2.43 30.19
C ARG A 188 -10.76 -2.98 29.10
N ILE A 189 -11.13 -2.70 27.85
CA ILE A 189 -10.30 -3.01 26.69
C ILE A 189 -9.48 -1.74 26.42
N PRO A 190 -8.15 -1.84 26.27
CA PRO A 190 -7.36 -0.73 25.78
C PRO A 190 -7.95 -0.22 24.46
N ALA A 191 -7.86 1.08 24.21
CA ALA A 191 -8.31 1.65 22.96
C ALA A 191 -7.71 0.84 21.78
N GLN A 192 -8.59 0.27 20.96
CA GLN A 192 -8.17 -0.44 19.78
C GLN A 192 -7.94 0.57 18.65
N PRO A 193 -6.88 0.42 17.87
CA PRO A 193 -6.72 1.26 16.70
C PRO A 193 -7.90 1.03 15.75
N ILE A 194 -8.45 2.10 15.22
CA ILE A 194 -9.55 2.04 14.24
C ILE A 194 -9.03 1.73 12.84
N ASP A 195 -7.75 1.98 12.60
CA ASP A 195 -7.09 1.76 11.32
C ASP A 195 -5.57 1.66 11.50
N PHE A 196 -4.87 1.22 10.44
CA PHE A 196 -3.43 1.28 10.31
C PHE A 196 -3.09 1.89 8.96
N VAL A 197 -2.20 2.87 8.95
CA VAL A 197 -1.86 3.59 7.73
C VAL A 197 -0.35 3.54 7.45
N THR A 198 -0.01 3.39 6.18
CA THR A 198 1.34 3.62 5.67
C THR A 198 1.32 4.82 4.74
N GLU A 199 2.30 5.71 4.88
CA GLU A 199 2.41 6.94 4.10
C GLU A 199 3.84 7.11 3.60
N TYR A 200 3.97 7.54 2.35
CA TYR A 200 5.22 7.87 1.71
C TYR A 200 5.20 9.30 1.18
N GLU A 201 6.33 9.95 1.30
CA GLU A 201 6.62 11.23 0.66
C GLU A 201 7.70 11.01 -0.40
N PHE A 202 7.49 11.58 -1.59
CA PHE A 202 8.38 11.48 -2.73
C PHE A 202 8.84 12.88 -3.14
N THR A 203 10.09 12.98 -3.56
CA THR A 203 10.65 14.22 -4.09
C THR A 203 11.38 13.95 -5.38
N ARG A 204 11.07 14.70 -6.41
CA ARG A 204 11.71 14.67 -7.71
C ARG A 204 12.30 16.04 -8.03
N ARG A 205 13.55 16.06 -8.49
CA ARG A 205 14.25 17.25 -8.94
C ARG A 205 14.58 17.13 -10.42
N TYR A 206 14.28 18.14 -11.19
CA TYR A 206 14.60 18.18 -12.62
C TYR A 206 14.78 19.61 -13.10
N MET A 207 15.41 19.77 -14.27
CA MET A 207 15.72 21.10 -14.83
C MET A 207 14.72 21.42 -15.94
N ILE A 208 14.06 22.56 -15.87
CA ILE A 208 13.23 23.12 -16.95
C ILE A 208 13.81 24.49 -17.31
N ASN A 209 14.19 24.66 -18.57
CA ASN A 209 14.73 25.92 -19.09
C ASN A 209 15.86 26.50 -18.21
N GLY A 210 16.74 25.64 -17.69
CA GLY A 210 17.87 26.04 -16.86
C GLY A 210 17.52 26.38 -15.41
N LYS A 211 16.27 26.19 -14.99
CA LYS A 211 15.84 26.37 -13.60
C LYS A 211 15.55 25.01 -12.95
N GLU A 212 15.98 24.83 -11.73
CA GLU A 212 15.64 23.65 -10.94
C GLU A 212 14.15 23.72 -10.55
N VAL A 213 13.45 22.63 -10.80
CA VAL A 213 12.07 22.42 -10.38
C VAL A 213 12.05 21.23 -9.41
N ILE A 214 11.40 21.42 -8.28
CA ILE A 214 11.19 20.39 -7.28
C ILE A 214 9.71 20.06 -7.24
N THR A 215 9.38 18.81 -7.45
CA THR A 215 8.02 18.28 -7.30
C THR A 215 7.98 17.30 -6.15
N THR A 216 6.94 17.39 -5.35
CA THR A 216 6.68 16.44 -4.24
C THR A 216 5.33 15.76 -4.45
N ALA A 217 5.24 14.51 -4.04
CA ALA A 217 3.99 13.76 -3.97
C ALA A 217 3.92 13.03 -2.63
N THR A 218 2.74 12.96 -2.05
CA THR A 218 2.47 12.18 -0.83
C THR A 218 1.39 11.16 -1.13
N SER A 219 1.62 9.94 -0.73
CA SER A 219 0.66 8.86 -0.91
C SER A 219 0.48 8.08 0.38
N HIS A 220 -0.70 7.56 0.59
CA HIS A 220 -1.02 6.69 1.72
C HIS A 220 -1.88 5.53 1.26
N PHE A 221 -1.88 4.48 2.06
CA PHE A 221 -2.80 3.37 1.95
C PHE A 221 -3.04 2.79 3.34
N SER A 222 -4.29 2.42 3.63
CA SER A 222 -4.69 1.99 4.96
C SER A 222 -5.23 0.55 4.97
N PHE A 223 -5.33 0.00 6.18
CA PHE A 223 -5.96 -1.29 6.42
C PHE A 223 -7.45 -1.27 6.01
N THR A 224 -8.16 -0.20 6.35
CA THR A 224 -9.58 -0.03 5.98
C THR A 224 -9.77 0.04 4.47
N GLU A 225 -8.89 0.75 3.74
CA GLU A 225 -8.92 0.76 2.27
C GLU A 225 -8.66 -0.63 1.69
N ALA A 226 -7.71 -1.38 2.26
CA ALA A 226 -7.44 -2.75 1.85
C ALA A 226 -8.64 -3.69 2.11
N GLN A 227 -9.35 -3.53 3.23
CA GLN A 227 -10.57 -4.28 3.51
C GLN A 227 -11.69 -3.94 2.51
N THR A 228 -11.92 -2.66 2.26
CA THR A 228 -12.93 -2.18 1.31
C THR A 228 -12.67 -2.74 -0.11
N ALA A 229 -11.39 -2.79 -0.50
CA ALA A 229 -10.96 -3.39 -1.76
C ALA A 229 -10.91 -4.93 -1.74
N LYS A 230 -11.38 -5.58 -0.67
CA LYS A 230 -11.40 -7.04 -0.48
C LYS A 230 -10.02 -7.72 -0.61
N LEU A 231 -8.94 -6.99 -0.36
CA LEU A 231 -7.59 -7.52 -0.50
C LEU A 231 -7.26 -8.58 0.56
N PHE A 232 -7.93 -8.57 1.70
CA PHE A 232 -7.80 -9.57 2.76
C PHE A 232 -8.44 -10.93 2.44
N GLU A 233 -9.06 -11.08 1.29
CA GLU A 233 -9.39 -12.39 0.72
C GLU A 233 -8.13 -13.14 0.25
N LYS A 234 -7.01 -12.43 0.07
CA LYS A 234 -5.74 -12.99 -0.37
C LYS A 234 -4.83 -13.31 0.80
N ASP A 235 -4.30 -14.52 0.83
CA ASP A 235 -3.44 -15.06 1.87
C ASP A 235 -2.22 -14.17 2.19
N THR A 236 -1.66 -13.51 1.17
CA THR A 236 -0.53 -12.58 1.32
C THR A 236 -0.87 -11.36 2.16
N TYR A 237 -2.09 -10.80 2.02
CA TYR A 237 -2.54 -9.67 2.84
C TYR A 237 -2.85 -10.08 4.27
N ILE A 238 -3.39 -11.28 4.47
CA ILE A 238 -3.63 -11.81 5.82
C ILE A 238 -2.31 -11.99 6.57
N LYS A 239 -1.31 -12.62 5.92
CA LYS A 239 -0.04 -12.97 6.56
C LYS A 239 0.94 -11.79 6.67
N TYR A 240 0.91 -10.86 5.70
CA TYR A 240 1.90 -9.80 5.56
C TYR A 240 1.26 -8.43 5.35
N ALA A 241 0.18 -8.11 6.08
CA ALA A 241 -0.61 -6.89 5.92
C ALA A 241 0.25 -5.61 5.86
N ARG A 242 1.18 -5.43 6.81
CA ARG A 242 2.09 -4.28 6.85
C ARG A 242 2.87 -4.11 5.55
N ILE A 243 3.45 -5.20 5.04
CA ILE A 243 4.28 -5.17 3.82
C ILE A 243 3.41 -4.85 2.61
N MET A 244 2.26 -5.51 2.49
CA MET A 244 1.36 -5.35 1.34
C MET A 244 0.73 -3.96 1.29
N ILE A 245 0.31 -3.42 2.44
CA ILE A 245 -0.19 -2.05 2.57
C ILE A 245 0.93 -1.04 2.24
N GLY A 246 2.15 -1.29 2.73
CA GLY A 246 3.31 -0.47 2.41
C GLY A 246 3.66 -0.46 0.92
N HIS A 247 3.62 -1.60 0.25
CA HIS A 247 3.84 -1.69 -1.19
C HIS A 247 2.77 -0.90 -1.97
N ARG A 248 1.51 -0.99 -1.54
CA ARG A 248 0.40 -0.28 -2.18
C ARG A 248 0.55 1.23 -2.05
N ALA A 249 0.82 1.72 -0.84
CA ALA A 249 1.08 3.14 -0.60
C ALA A 249 2.26 3.64 -1.45
N PHE A 250 3.35 2.87 -1.53
CA PHE A 250 4.52 3.21 -2.33
C PHE A 250 4.18 3.31 -3.83
N VAL A 251 3.48 2.31 -4.39
CA VAL A 251 3.15 2.25 -5.82
C VAL A 251 2.25 3.42 -6.23
N LEU A 252 1.29 3.79 -5.40
CA LEU A 252 0.43 4.95 -5.67
C LEU A 252 1.25 6.24 -5.82
N GLY A 253 2.12 6.54 -4.86
CA GLY A 253 2.96 7.75 -4.94
C GLY A 253 4.02 7.69 -6.04
N ALA A 254 4.55 6.51 -6.32
CA ALA A 254 5.48 6.32 -7.44
C ALA A 254 4.84 6.67 -8.78
N ARG A 255 3.57 6.34 -8.99
CA ARG A 255 2.81 6.71 -10.19
C ARG A 255 2.58 8.20 -10.29
N ASP A 256 2.21 8.84 -9.19
CA ASP A 256 1.94 10.28 -9.20
C ASP A 256 3.19 11.08 -9.56
N ILE A 257 4.36 10.69 -9.07
CA ILE A 257 5.61 11.45 -9.27
C ILE A 257 6.40 11.05 -10.51
N ALA A 258 6.19 9.83 -11.04
CA ALA A 258 7.06 9.19 -12.04
C ALA A 258 6.31 8.46 -13.15
N ASN A 259 5.11 8.90 -13.50
CA ASN A 259 4.30 8.25 -14.54
C ASN A 259 5.01 8.17 -15.89
N ASP A 260 5.80 9.19 -16.24
CA ASP A 260 6.65 9.24 -17.42
C ASP A 260 7.77 8.17 -17.42
N ILE A 261 8.29 7.80 -16.25
CA ILE A 261 9.34 6.80 -16.06
C ILE A 261 8.76 5.39 -16.08
N LEU A 262 7.60 5.24 -15.44
CA LEU A 262 6.91 3.96 -15.33
C LEU A 262 6.14 3.57 -16.60
N MET A 263 5.95 4.52 -17.54
CA MET A 263 5.32 4.28 -18.84
C MET A 263 3.98 3.52 -18.75
N GLY A 264 3.18 3.83 -17.73
CA GLY A 264 1.90 3.16 -17.49
C GLY A 264 2.01 1.69 -17.07
N CYS A 265 3.19 1.21 -16.67
CA CYS A 265 3.33 -0.14 -16.15
C CYS A 265 2.48 -0.33 -14.89
N MET A 266 1.72 -1.42 -14.86
CA MET A 266 0.96 -1.82 -13.67
C MET A 266 1.84 -2.61 -12.71
N GLU A 267 1.57 -2.50 -11.43
CA GLU A 267 2.22 -3.33 -10.42
C GLU A 267 1.55 -4.71 -10.40
N THR A 268 2.36 -5.75 -10.14
CA THR A 268 1.94 -7.16 -10.21
C THR A 268 0.72 -7.49 -9.36
N THR A 269 0.67 -6.99 -8.13
CA THR A 269 -0.45 -7.26 -7.22
C THR A 269 -1.74 -6.62 -7.71
N GLU A 270 -1.65 -5.43 -8.29
CA GLU A 270 -2.77 -4.70 -8.83
C GLU A 270 -3.37 -5.38 -10.06
N LEU A 271 -2.51 -5.81 -10.99
CA LEU A 271 -2.99 -6.52 -12.16
C LEU A 271 -3.64 -7.87 -11.82
N LYS A 272 -3.11 -8.58 -10.80
CA LYS A 272 -3.74 -9.79 -10.26
C LYS A 272 -5.14 -9.51 -9.71
N ILE A 273 -5.35 -8.38 -9.02
CA ILE A 273 -6.65 -8.00 -8.49
C ILE A 273 -7.65 -7.76 -9.64
N ILE A 274 -7.22 -7.04 -10.67
CA ILE A 274 -8.05 -6.78 -11.85
C ILE A 274 -8.36 -8.08 -12.61
N ALA A 275 -7.39 -8.97 -12.73
CA ALA A 275 -7.54 -10.24 -13.42
C ALA A 275 -8.48 -11.22 -12.69
N ASP A 276 -8.50 -11.18 -11.37
CA ASP A 276 -9.35 -12.01 -10.52
C ASP A 276 -10.76 -11.39 -10.30
N ALA A 277 -10.98 -10.13 -10.70
CA ALA A 277 -12.28 -9.50 -10.63
C ALA A 277 -13.26 -10.23 -11.56
N PRO A 278 -14.50 -10.54 -11.11
CA PRO A 278 -15.51 -11.11 -12.01
C PRO A 278 -15.72 -10.13 -13.17
N ILE A 279 -15.63 -10.65 -14.40
CA ILE A 279 -15.99 -9.90 -15.59
C ILE A 279 -17.50 -9.67 -15.47
N ASN A 280 -17.89 -8.47 -15.07
CA ASN A 280 -19.25 -8.04 -15.31
C ASN A 280 -19.36 -7.91 -16.83
N ASP A 281 -20.00 -8.88 -17.47
CA ASP A 281 -20.46 -8.75 -18.84
C ASP A 281 -21.34 -7.50 -18.87
N ALA A 282 -20.73 -6.37 -19.19
CA ALA A 282 -21.49 -5.19 -19.55
C ALA A 282 -22.29 -5.62 -20.78
N GLU A 283 -23.60 -5.74 -20.63
CA GLU A 283 -24.51 -5.94 -21.76
C GLU A 283 -24.16 -4.85 -22.79
N PHE A 284 -23.52 -5.26 -23.87
CA PHE A 284 -23.41 -4.42 -25.03
C PHE A 284 -24.82 -4.22 -25.54
N ILE A 285 -25.39 -3.06 -25.26
CA ILE A 285 -26.59 -2.62 -25.92
C ILE A 285 -26.18 -2.38 -27.36
N GLU A 286 -26.49 -3.31 -28.26
CA GLU A 286 -26.42 -3.06 -29.71
C GLU A 286 -27.35 -1.89 -29.97
N ILE A 287 -26.77 -0.74 -30.26
CA ILE A 287 -27.51 0.39 -30.85
C ILE A 287 -27.77 -0.02 -32.29
N SER A 288 -28.94 -0.57 -32.54
CA SER A 288 -29.45 -0.79 -33.90
C SER A 288 -29.72 0.59 -34.53
N ASP A 289 -29.10 0.84 -35.69
CA ASP A 289 -29.31 2.01 -36.55
C ASP A 289 -30.78 2.17 -36.97
#